data_c20c0cddf4b84cec621c9ab75a70895e
#
_entry.id   c20c0cddf4b84cec621c9ab75a70895e
#
_cell.length_a   1.000
_cell.length_b   1.000
_cell.length_c   1.000
_cell.angle_alpha   90.00
_cell.angle_beta   90.00
_cell.angle_gamma   90.00
#
_symmetry.space_group_name_H-M   'P 1'
#
loop_
_entity.id
_entity.type
_entity.pdbx_description
1 polymer ?
#
loop_
_entity_poly.entity_id
_entity_poly.type
_entity_poly.pdbx_seq_one_letter_code
_entity_poly.pdbx_strand_id
1 'polypeptide(L)'
;MKFEWDPEKNRLNEVKHQIDFESARALWDDPDRIEIEAPYPLENRYVSIGRIDNKLWTAIYTIRKGSIRIISVRRSRKQEARLYEKEKVREKQ
;
A
#
# COMPACT_ATOMS: atom_id res chain seq x y z
N MET A 1 -2.05 0.87 15.26
CA MET A 1 -1.03 0.67 14.22
C MET A 1 -0.29 1.97 14.00
N LYS A 2 1.05 1.92 14.05
CA LYS A 2 1.86 3.13 13.88
C LYS A 2 2.38 3.22 12.47
N PHE A 3 2.33 4.41 11.90
CA PHE A 3 2.86 4.71 10.58
C PHE A 3 3.97 5.75 10.69
N GLU A 4 4.94 5.64 9.82
CA GLU A 4 6.00 6.62 9.69
C GLU A 4 6.39 6.75 8.22
N TRP A 5 7.13 7.81 7.90
CA TRP A 5 7.63 8.02 6.54
C TRP A 5 8.64 9.16 6.52
N ASP A 6 9.39 9.21 5.44
CA ASP A 6 10.29 10.30 5.14
C ASP A 6 9.46 11.48 4.59
N PRO A 7 9.51 12.66 5.21
CA PRO A 7 8.72 13.82 4.74
C PRO A 7 8.97 14.19 3.29
N GLU A 8 10.21 14.04 2.80
CA GLU A 8 10.53 14.38 1.41
C GLU A 8 9.90 13.37 0.46
N LYS A 9 9.93 12.10 0.80
CA LYS A 9 9.25 11.07 -0.01
C LYS A 9 7.75 11.29 -0.04
N ASN A 10 7.18 11.71 1.08
CA ASN A 10 5.76 12.02 1.15
C ASN A 10 5.41 13.16 0.19
N ARG A 11 6.20 14.24 0.22
CA ARG A 11 5.99 15.40 -0.65
C ARG A 11 6.08 15.00 -2.12
N LEU A 12 7.11 14.24 -2.49
CA LEU A 12 7.31 13.80 -3.87
C LEU A 12 6.19 12.86 -4.33
N ASN A 13 5.72 12.02 -3.43
CA ASN A 13 4.63 11.09 -3.75
C ASN A 13 3.34 11.85 -4.07
N GLU A 14 3.04 12.87 -3.29
CA GLU A 14 1.85 13.68 -3.54
C GLU A 14 1.92 14.39 -4.89
N VAL A 15 3.07 14.93 -5.23
CA VAL A 15 3.27 15.60 -6.52
C VAL A 15 3.11 14.59 -7.66
N LYS A 16 3.72 13.42 -7.54
CA LYS A 16 3.77 12.44 -8.63
C LYS A 16 2.48 11.65 -8.79
N HIS A 17 1.85 11.28 -7.69
CA HIS A 17 0.73 10.33 -7.70
C HIS A 17 -0.57 10.89 -7.14
N GLN A 18 -0.59 12.16 -6.74
CA GLN A 18 -1.76 12.86 -6.22
C GLN A 18 -2.34 12.19 -4.97
N ILE A 19 -1.48 11.62 -4.16
CA ILE A 19 -1.85 11.10 -2.84
C ILE A 19 -0.67 11.27 -1.90
N ASP A 20 -0.94 11.78 -0.70
CA ASP A 20 0.07 11.86 0.35
C ASP A 20 -0.02 10.60 1.22
N PHE A 21 0.98 10.39 2.06
CA PHE A 21 1.03 9.18 2.88
C PHE A 21 0.01 9.20 4.02
N GLU A 22 -0.36 10.36 4.50
CA GLU A 22 -1.41 10.44 5.52
C GLU A 22 -2.75 9.95 4.97
N SER A 23 -3.12 10.40 3.78
CA SER A 23 -4.34 9.93 3.11
C SER A 23 -4.26 8.44 2.76
N ALA A 24 -3.06 7.97 2.42
CA ALA A 24 -2.85 6.57 2.05
C ALA A 24 -3.06 5.60 3.21
N ARG A 25 -3.04 6.07 4.45
CA ARG A 25 -3.29 5.21 5.61
C ARG A 25 -4.64 4.52 5.54
N ALA A 26 -5.61 5.13 4.85
CA ALA A 26 -6.94 4.55 4.68
C ALA A 26 -6.91 3.21 3.95
N LEU A 27 -5.86 2.94 3.17
CA LEU A 27 -5.69 1.65 2.50
C LEU A 27 -5.69 0.49 3.53
N TRP A 28 -5.12 0.73 4.70
CA TRP A 28 -5.04 -0.30 5.74
C TRP A 28 -6.37 -0.55 6.45
N ASP A 29 -7.36 0.30 6.21
CA ASP A 29 -8.71 0.08 6.72
C ASP A 29 -9.55 -0.82 5.82
N ASP A 30 -9.07 -1.13 4.62
CA ASP A 30 -9.77 -2.01 3.70
C ASP A 30 -9.62 -3.47 4.17
N PRO A 31 -10.72 -4.13 4.58
CA PRO A 31 -10.64 -5.52 5.03
C PRO A 31 -10.29 -6.51 3.92
N ASP A 32 -10.46 -6.11 2.67
CA ASP A 32 -10.16 -6.94 1.51
C ASP A 32 -8.75 -6.70 0.96
N ARG A 33 -7.98 -5.83 1.60
CA ARG A 33 -6.63 -5.54 1.08
C ARG A 33 -5.77 -6.81 1.07
N ILE A 34 -4.89 -6.88 0.09
CA ILE A 34 -3.95 -7.99 0.01
C ILE A 34 -2.55 -7.49 0.29
N GLU A 35 -1.73 -8.36 0.86
CA GLU A 35 -0.35 -8.05 1.19
C GLU A 35 0.58 -9.09 0.60
N ILE A 36 1.66 -8.64 -0.02
CA ILE A 36 2.66 -9.50 -0.65
C ILE A 36 4.01 -9.13 -0.07
N GLU A 37 4.72 -10.12 0.41
CA GLU A 37 6.08 -9.91 0.89
C GLU A 37 7.06 -10.00 -0.27
N ALA A 38 7.95 -9.03 -0.38
CA ALA A 38 8.99 -9.00 -1.40
C ALA A 38 10.35 -8.90 -0.70
N PRO A 39 11.16 -9.95 -0.72
CA PRO A 39 12.47 -9.91 -0.08
C PRO A 39 13.38 -8.85 -0.71
N TYR A 40 14.14 -8.18 0.15
CA TYR A 40 15.10 -7.16 -0.25
C TYR A 40 16.42 -7.41 0.49
N PRO A 41 17.56 -6.99 -0.07
CA PRO A 41 18.85 -7.35 0.52
C PRO A 41 19.05 -6.91 1.97
N LEU A 42 18.58 -5.72 2.34
CA LEU A 42 18.81 -5.16 3.68
C LEU A 42 17.59 -5.26 4.59
N GLU A 43 16.41 -5.22 4.02
CA GLU A 43 15.16 -5.34 4.78
C GLU A 43 14.05 -5.77 3.82
N ASN A 44 13.12 -6.54 4.33
CA ASN A 44 11.99 -6.98 3.51
C ASN A 44 11.09 -5.81 3.18
N ARG A 45 10.59 -5.80 1.95
CA ARG A 45 9.58 -4.87 1.49
C ARG A 45 8.25 -5.60 1.37
N TYR A 46 7.19 -4.84 1.53
CA TYR A 46 5.83 -5.36 1.44
C TYR A 46 5.06 -4.50 0.46
N VAL A 47 4.16 -5.15 -0.27
CA VAL A 47 3.27 -4.47 -1.22
C VAL A 47 1.85 -4.73 -0.74
N SER A 48 1.10 -3.66 -0.51
CA SER A 48 -0.30 -3.78 -0.12
C SER A 48 -1.17 -3.17 -1.21
N ILE A 49 -2.20 -3.89 -1.63
CA ILE A 49 -3.16 -3.42 -2.62
C ILE A 49 -4.51 -3.31 -1.93
N GLY A 50 -5.08 -2.12 -1.96
CA GLY A 50 -6.33 -1.89 -1.27
C GLY A 50 -7.12 -0.75 -1.88
N ARG A 51 -8.36 -0.63 -1.42
CA ARG A 51 -9.30 0.37 -1.93
C ARG A 51 -9.35 1.57 -0.99
N ILE A 52 -9.24 2.75 -1.58
CA ILE A 52 -9.53 4.00 -0.90
C ILE A 52 -10.62 4.67 -1.72
N ASP A 53 -11.80 4.87 -1.11
CA ASP A 53 -13.00 5.30 -1.81
C ASP A 53 -13.29 4.31 -2.95
N ASN A 54 -13.34 4.75 -4.18
CA ASN A 54 -13.67 3.88 -5.32
C ASN A 54 -12.46 3.51 -6.16
N LYS A 55 -11.24 3.72 -5.65
CA LYS A 55 -10.02 3.52 -6.42
C LYS A 55 -9.09 2.56 -5.71
N LEU A 56 -8.39 1.74 -6.49
CA LEU A 56 -7.38 0.83 -5.96
C LEU A 56 -6.02 1.48 -5.97
N TRP A 57 -5.31 1.33 -4.86
CA TRP A 57 -3.98 1.88 -4.67
C TRP A 57 -3.02 0.78 -4.25
N THR A 58 -1.77 0.93 -4.63
CA THR A 58 -0.71 0.01 -4.27
C THR A 58 0.32 0.77 -3.43
N ALA A 59 0.52 0.30 -2.21
CA ALA A 59 1.49 0.89 -1.28
C ALA A 59 2.69 -0.04 -1.15
N ILE A 60 3.88 0.56 -1.14
CA ILE A 60 5.11 -0.16 -0.84
C ILE A 60 5.59 0.34 0.51
N TYR A 61 5.87 -0.58 1.41
CA TYR A 61 6.27 -0.23 2.76
C TYR A 61 7.24 -1.25 3.32
N THR A 62 7.84 -0.92 4.45
CA THR A 62 8.63 -1.86 5.25
C THR A 62 8.18 -1.74 6.69
N ILE A 63 8.64 -2.64 7.54
CA ILE A 63 8.31 -2.62 8.96
C ILE A 63 9.60 -2.34 9.73
N ARG A 64 9.56 -1.31 10.56
CA ARG A 64 10.69 -0.94 11.42
C ARG A 64 10.20 -0.76 12.85
N LYS A 65 10.75 -1.56 13.76
CA LYS A 65 10.42 -1.48 15.19
C LYS A 65 8.90 -1.48 15.44
N GLY A 66 8.19 -2.31 14.69
CA GLY A 66 6.74 -2.43 14.84
C GLY A 66 5.91 -1.35 14.14
N SER A 67 6.56 -0.41 13.45
CA SER A 67 5.86 0.64 12.69
C SER A 67 5.87 0.33 11.21
N ILE A 68 4.81 0.70 10.54
CA ILE A 68 4.73 0.62 9.08
C ILE A 68 5.39 1.87 8.52
N ARG A 69 6.50 1.67 7.80
CA ARG A 69 7.19 2.78 7.16
C ARG A 69 6.81 2.81 5.69
N ILE A 70 5.98 3.78 5.32
CA ILE A 70 5.49 3.91 3.95
C ILE A 70 6.61 4.47 3.07
N ILE A 71 6.83 3.84 1.92
CA ILE A 71 7.88 4.22 0.98
C ILE A 71 7.30 4.89 -0.25
N SER A 72 6.24 4.32 -0.81
CA SER A 72 5.55 4.93 -1.96
C SER A 72 4.13 4.41 -2.06
N VAL A 73 3.26 5.21 -2.68
CA VAL A 73 1.86 4.83 -2.92
C VAL A 73 1.49 5.33 -4.30
N ARG A 74 0.87 4.48 -5.11
CA ARG A 74 0.45 4.82 -6.46
C ARG A 74 -0.85 4.12 -6.81
N ARG A 75 -1.50 4.58 -7.85
CA ARG A 75 -2.67 3.87 -8.37
C ARG A 75 -2.25 2.46 -8.79
N SER A 76 -3.11 1.49 -8.51
CA SER A 76 -2.83 0.10 -8.86
C SER A 76 -2.82 -0.10 -10.36
N ARG A 77 -1.92 -0.98 -10.81
CA ARG A 77 -1.85 -1.40 -12.20
C ARG A 77 -2.92 -2.45 -12.46
N LYS A 78 -3.20 -2.72 -13.74
CA LYS A 78 -4.24 -3.68 -14.10
C LYS A 78 -4.03 -5.06 -13.48
N GLN A 79 -2.78 -5.53 -13.45
CA GLN A 79 -2.48 -6.84 -12.86
C GLN A 79 -2.75 -6.84 -11.37
N GLU A 80 -2.44 -5.74 -10.69
CA GLU A 80 -2.67 -5.59 -9.26
C GLU A 80 -4.16 -5.55 -8.96
N ALA A 81 -4.92 -4.81 -9.76
CA ALA A 81 -6.36 -4.75 -9.61
C ALA A 81 -7.01 -6.12 -9.81
N ARG A 82 -6.53 -6.88 -10.79
CA ARG A 82 -7.03 -8.24 -11.03
C ARG A 82 -6.76 -9.15 -9.85
N LEU A 83 -5.57 -9.03 -9.27
CA LEU A 83 -5.19 -9.84 -8.10
C LEU A 83 -6.10 -9.52 -6.91
N TYR A 84 -6.35 -8.25 -6.67
CA TYR A 84 -7.24 -7.80 -5.60
C TYR A 84 -8.64 -8.37 -5.80
N GLU A 85 -9.21 -8.24 -6.98
CA GLU A 85 -10.56 -8.73 -7.25
C GLU A 85 -10.64 -10.25 -7.17
N LYS A 86 -9.61 -10.94 -7.63
CA LYS A 86 -9.56 -12.40 -7.58
C LYS A 86 -9.55 -12.92 -6.14
N GLU A 87 -8.74 -12.32 -5.27
CA GLU A 87 -8.67 -12.73 -3.87
C GLU A 87 -9.97 -12.41 -3.14
N LYS A 88 -10.58 -11.28 -3.46
CA LYS A 88 -11.86 -10.90 -2.88
C LYS A 88 -12.96 -11.91 -3.21
N VAL A 89 -13.01 -12.38 -4.45
CA VAL A 89 -13.98 -13.39 -4.87
C VAL A 89 -13.72 -14.72 -4.16
N ARG A 90 -12.45 -15.11 -4.01
CA ARG A 90 -12.10 -16.37 -3.35
C ARG A 90 -12.53 -16.38 -1.88
N GLU A 91 -12.39 -15.26 -1.18
CA GLU A 91 -12.78 -15.19 0.23
C GLU A 91 -14.29 -15.33 0.44
N LYS A 92 -15.07 -15.00 -0.58
CA LYS A 92 -16.53 -15.10 -0.49
C LYS A 92 -17.08 -16.49 -0.81
N GLN A 93 -16.24 -17.37 -1.27
CA GLN A 93 -16.58 -18.76 -1.52
C GLN A 93 -16.17 -19.63 -0.36
#